data_612bf701d0d1ff56b17c9997298255e7
#
_entry.id   612bf701d0d1ff56b17c9997298255e7
#
_cell.length_a   1.000
_cell.length_b   1.000
_cell.length_c   1.000
_cell.angle_alpha   90.00
_cell.angle_beta   90.00
_cell.angle_gamma   90.00
#
_symmetry.space_group_name_H-M   'P 1'
#
loop_
_entity.id
_entity.type
_entity.pdbx_description
1 polymer ?
#
loop_
_entity_poly.entity_id
_entity_poly.type
_entity_poly.pdbx_seq_one_letter_code
_entity_poly.pdbx_strand_id
1 'polypeptide(L)'
;MSPPGGREYSGTRSVARKLALQALYRWQLNESPWQDLVQEFGEAEDMTRADADYFRALVEGVWRGREELDARLATFTDREPRRLDPVERAVLLIALYELTARPEVPFRVAINEAVTLAKRFGATDGFKFVNAVLDRAARALRPDEH
;
A
#
# COMPACT_ATOMS: atom_id res chain seq x y z
N MET A 1 -2.03 18.80 -24.54
CA MET A 1 -2.90 18.95 -23.40
C MET A 1 -3.22 17.60 -22.76
N SER A 2 -3.08 17.50 -21.48
CA SER A 2 -3.38 16.26 -20.80
C SER A 2 -4.84 15.92 -20.88
N PRO A 3 -5.17 14.65 -21.07
CA PRO A 3 -6.55 14.24 -20.96
C PRO A 3 -7.02 14.44 -19.55
N PRO A 4 -8.23 14.77 -19.34
CA PRO A 4 -8.75 14.82 -18.02
C PRO A 4 -8.73 13.41 -17.42
N GLY A 5 -8.32 13.41 -16.41
CA GLY A 5 -8.48 12.57 -15.76
C GLY A 5 -8.47 11.31 -15.17
N GLY A 6 -9.30 10.45 -15.43
CA GLY A 6 -9.33 9.13 -14.87
C GLY A 6 -8.04 8.35 -15.09
N ARG A 7 -7.56 8.39 -16.29
CA ARG A 7 -6.39 7.63 -16.69
C ARG A 7 -5.10 8.22 -16.14
N GLU A 8 -4.97 9.54 -16.25
CA GLU A 8 -3.81 10.26 -15.74
C GLU A 8 -3.77 10.20 -14.22
N TYR A 9 -4.92 10.37 -13.60
CA TYR A 9 -5.05 10.31 -12.16
C TYR A 9 -4.74 8.91 -11.62
N SER A 10 -5.19 7.87 -12.31
CA SER A 10 -4.88 6.49 -11.97
C SER A 10 -3.38 6.23 -12.02
N GLY A 11 -2.67 6.77 -13.05
CA GLY A 11 -1.23 6.65 -13.15
C GLY A 11 -0.50 7.31 -11.99
N THR A 12 -0.93 8.51 -11.60
CA THR A 12 -0.29 9.23 -10.50
C THR A 12 -0.49 8.57 -9.16
N ARG A 13 -1.62 7.90 -8.91
CA ARG A 13 -1.82 7.12 -7.70
C ARG A 13 -0.98 5.85 -7.70
N SER A 14 -0.79 5.23 -8.84
CA SER A 14 0.10 4.08 -8.95
C SER A 14 1.53 4.44 -8.57
N VAL A 15 2.02 5.58 -9.03
CA VAL A 15 3.35 6.05 -8.65
C VAL A 15 3.39 6.38 -7.15
N ALA A 16 2.34 7.00 -6.62
CA ALA A 16 2.25 7.30 -5.19
C ALA A 16 2.35 6.03 -4.36
N ARG A 17 1.68 4.93 -4.77
CA ARG A 17 1.75 3.66 -4.07
C ARG A 17 3.15 3.05 -4.10
N LYS A 18 3.83 3.17 -5.23
CA LYS A 18 5.22 2.69 -5.34
C LYS A 18 6.12 3.43 -4.36
N LEU A 19 6.01 4.75 -4.31
CA LEU A 19 6.81 5.56 -3.40
C LEU A 19 6.44 5.30 -1.94
N ALA A 20 5.16 5.08 -1.65
CA ALA A 20 4.73 4.71 -0.30
C ALA A 20 5.30 3.35 0.11
N LEU A 21 5.34 2.38 -0.81
CA LEU A 21 5.98 1.10 -0.54
C LEU A 21 7.44 1.32 -0.14
N GLN A 22 8.17 2.13 -0.91
CA GLN A 22 9.58 2.38 -0.63
C GLN A 22 9.78 3.05 0.73
N ALA A 23 8.93 4.03 1.05
CA ALA A 23 8.98 4.71 2.34
C ALA A 23 8.68 3.76 3.50
N LEU A 24 7.67 2.91 3.36
CA LEU A 24 7.27 1.99 4.42
C LEU A 24 8.24 0.80 4.54
N TYR A 25 8.89 0.41 3.45
CA TYR A 25 10.00 -0.53 3.51
C TYR A 25 11.12 0.06 4.37
N ARG A 26 11.52 1.30 4.07
CA ARG A 26 12.54 2.01 4.81
C ARG A 26 12.20 2.11 6.30
N TRP A 27 10.97 2.44 6.61
CA TRP A 27 10.50 2.53 7.99
C TRP A 27 10.69 1.22 8.76
N GLN A 28 10.44 0.09 8.13
CA GLN A 28 10.60 -1.20 8.80
C GLN A 28 12.05 -1.51 9.13
N LEU A 29 12.98 -1.04 8.31
CA LEU A 29 14.41 -1.28 8.52
C LEU A 29 15.02 -0.29 9.50
N ASN A 30 14.49 0.91 9.56
CA ASN A 30 15.04 1.99 10.38
C ASN A 30 13.89 2.92 10.74
N GLU A 31 13.31 2.68 11.90
CA GLU A 31 12.12 3.41 12.35
C GLU A 31 12.31 4.91 12.27
N SER A 32 11.35 5.58 11.67
CA SER A 32 11.34 7.03 11.50
C SER A 32 9.90 7.51 11.62
N PRO A 33 9.68 8.74 12.09
CA PRO A 33 8.34 9.34 12.06
C PRO A 33 7.87 9.48 10.62
N TRP A 34 6.56 9.41 10.41
CA TRP A 34 6.02 9.50 9.07
C TRP A 34 6.37 10.81 8.35
N GLN A 35 6.53 11.91 9.11
CA GLN A 35 6.90 13.20 8.54
C GLN A 35 8.27 13.15 7.87
N ASP A 36 9.21 12.44 8.49
CA ASP A 36 10.55 12.28 7.92
C ASP A 36 10.51 11.44 6.65
N LEU A 37 9.67 10.40 6.65
CA LEU A 37 9.50 9.58 5.46
C LEU A 37 8.90 10.36 4.30
N VAL A 38 7.90 11.18 4.59
CA VAL A 38 7.26 12.01 3.55
C VAL A 38 8.25 13.01 3.00
N GLN A 39 9.07 13.62 3.86
CA GLN A 39 10.08 14.57 3.41
C GLN A 39 11.14 13.88 2.54
N GLU A 40 11.67 12.77 3.01
CA GLU A 40 12.73 12.06 2.28
C GLU A 40 12.26 11.61 0.90
N PHE A 41 11.13 10.93 0.83
CA PHE A 41 10.64 10.37 -0.43
C PHE A 41 9.91 11.41 -1.28
N GLY A 42 9.49 12.52 -0.67
CA GLY A 42 8.93 13.65 -1.41
C GLY A 42 9.93 14.32 -2.36
N GLU A 43 11.21 14.12 -2.14
CA GLU A 43 12.27 14.65 -3.00
C GLU A 43 12.68 13.69 -4.10
N ALA A 44 12.08 12.49 -4.15
CA ALA A 44 12.40 11.52 -5.18
C ALA A 44 11.99 12.05 -6.56
N GLU A 45 12.77 11.69 -7.56
CA GLU A 45 12.52 12.11 -8.94
C GLU A 45 11.11 11.71 -9.40
N ASP A 46 10.68 10.51 -9.04
CA ASP A 46 9.37 9.99 -9.44
C ASP A 46 8.20 10.78 -8.82
N MET A 47 8.45 11.59 -7.77
CA MET A 47 7.39 12.36 -7.15
C MET A 47 6.77 13.36 -8.13
N THR A 48 7.51 13.79 -9.14
CA THR A 48 6.95 14.70 -10.15
C THR A 48 5.80 14.07 -10.94
N ARG A 49 5.73 12.74 -10.97
CA ARG A 49 4.67 12.00 -11.67
C ARG A 49 3.64 11.42 -10.72
N ALA A 50 3.79 11.64 -9.43
CA ALA A 50 2.92 11.05 -8.42
C ALA A 50 1.87 12.05 -7.94
N ASP A 51 0.76 11.52 -7.47
CA ASP A 51 -0.18 12.26 -6.64
C ASP A 51 0.45 12.40 -5.26
N ALA A 52 1.08 13.54 -5.01
CA ALA A 52 1.84 13.78 -3.77
C ALA A 52 0.94 13.73 -2.54
N ASP A 53 -0.29 14.25 -2.65
CA ASP A 53 -1.23 14.21 -1.54
C ASP A 53 -1.64 12.78 -1.21
N TYR A 54 -1.83 11.96 -2.23
CA TYR A 54 -2.17 10.56 -2.00
C TYR A 54 -1.00 9.78 -1.41
N PHE A 55 0.22 10.05 -1.88
CA PHE A 55 1.42 9.48 -1.28
C PHE A 55 1.49 9.77 0.22
N ARG A 56 1.30 11.04 0.57
CA ARG A 56 1.32 11.45 1.98
C ARG A 56 0.22 10.75 2.77
N ALA A 57 -0.99 10.67 2.20
CA ALA A 57 -2.11 10.01 2.86
C ALA A 57 -1.80 8.54 3.16
N LEU A 58 -1.17 7.84 2.21
CA LEU A 58 -0.80 6.44 2.40
C LEU A 58 0.25 6.28 3.50
N VAL A 59 1.32 7.07 3.44
CA VAL A 59 2.40 6.96 4.43
C VAL A 59 1.90 7.32 5.83
N GLU A 60 1.22 8.45 5.95
CA GLU A 60 0.68 8.89 7.23
C GLU A 60 -0.37 7.92 7.76
N GLY A 61 -1.29 7.50 6.92
CA GLY A 61 -2.39 6.61 7.33
C GLY A 61 -1.89 5.25 7.80
N VAL A 62 -0.95 4.66 7.07
CA VAL A 62 -0.38 3.38 7.48
C VAL A 62 0.44 3.56 8.76
N TRP A 63 1.27 4.58 8.84
CA TRP A 63 2.11 4.80 10.01
C TRP A 63 1.28 5.02 11.27
N ARG A 64 0.26 5.87 11.19
CA ARG A 64 -0.61 6.15 12.35
C ARG A 64 -1.42 4.92 12.77
N GLY A 65 -1.86 4.14 11.80
CA GLY A 65 -2.66 2.94 12.06
C GLY A 65 -1.85 1.65 12.11
N ARG A 66 -0.54 1.71 12.22
CA ARG A 66 0.32 0.54 12.05
C ARG A 66 0.00 -0.62 12.98
N GLU A 67 -0.31 -0.34 14.22
CA GLU A 67 -0.62 -1.40 15.17
C GLU A 67 -1.95 -2.06 14.85
N GLU A 68 -2.96 -1.26 14.55
CA GLU A 68 -4.27 -1.78 14.18
C GLU A 68 -4.23 -2.52 12.84
N LEU A 69 -3.51 -1.98 11.87
CA LEU A 69 -3.36 -2.63 10.57
C LEU A 69 -2.62 -3.97 10.68
N ASP A 70 -1.58 -4.04 11.49
CA ASP A 70 -0.90 -5.31 11.76
C ASP A 70 -1.84 -6.32 12.44
N ALA A 71 -2.65 -5.85 13.38
CA ALA A 71 -3.62 -6.71 14.06
C ALA A 71 -4.66 -7.25 13.07
N ARG A 72 -5.15 -6.41 12.16
CA ARG A 72 -6.07 -6.86 11.12
C ARG A 72 -5.40 -7.84 10.17
N LEU A 73 -4.17 -7.54 9.76
CA LEU A 73 -3.41 -8.43 8.88
C LEU A 73 -3.27 -9.83 9.51
N ALA A 74 -3.01 -9.88 10.80
CA ALA A 74 -2.87 -11.14 11.53
C ALA A 74 -4.14 -12.00 11.49
N THR A 75 -5.32 -11.40 11.27
CA THR A 75 -6.56 -12.18 11.16
C THR A 75 -6.72 -12.83 9.79
N PHE A 76 -5.96 -12.40 8.79
CA PHE A 76 -6.07 -12.89 7.42
C PHE A 76 -4.92 -13.81 7.01
N THR A 77 -3.98 -14.05 7.90
CA THR A 77 -2.87 -14.97 7.67
C THR A 77 -2.46 -15.58 9.01
N ASP A 78 -1.86 -16.76 8.96
CA ASP A 78 -1.30 -17.41 10.15
C ASP A 78 0.14 -16.95 10.44
N ARG A 79 0.70 -16.10 9.57
CA ARG A 79 2.05 -15.57 9.75
C ARG A 79 2.01 -14.30 10.58
N GLU A 80 3.01 -14.13 11.43
CA GLU A 80 3.16 -12.91 12.20
C GLU A 80 3.58 -11.75 11.28
N PRO A 81 2.84 -10.62 11.26
CA PRO A 81 3.13 -9.53 10.30
C PRO A 81 4.57 -9.03 10.33
N ARG A 82 5.17 -8.91 11.52
CA ARG A 82 6.53 -8.39 11.63
C ARG A 82 7.59 -9.34 11.09
N ARG A 83 7.23 -10.61 10.85
CA ARG A 83 8.13 -11.61 10.28
C ARG A 83 7.96 -11.79 8.78
N LEU A 84 6.99 -11.09 8.19
CA LEU A 84 6.82 -11.13 6.75
C LEU A 84 7.99 -10.44 6.06
N ASP A 85 8.22 -10.81 4.80
CA ASP A 85 9.12 -10.05 3.94
C ASP A 85 8.70 -8.58 3.99
N PRO A 86 9.63 -7.64 4.21
CA PRO A 86 9.26 -6.21 4.37
C PRO A 86 8.53 -5.60 3.18
N VAL A 87 8.81 -6.04 1.96
CA VAL A 87 8.07 -5.56 0.79
C VAL A 87 6.64 -6.06 0.86
N GLU A 88 6.46 -7.35 1.13
CA GLU A 88 5.11 -7.93 1.22
C GLU A 88 4.30 -7.29 2.33
N ARG A 89 4.91 -7.10 3.49
CA ARG A 89 4.23 -6.42 4.59
C ARG A 89 3.82 -5.01 4.19
N ALA A 90 4.71 -4.25 3.56
CA ALA A 90 4.42 -2.88 3.16
C ALA A 90 3.24 -2.82 2.19
N VAL A 91 3.23 -3.66 1.15
CA VAL A 91 2.12 -3.63 0.19
C VAL A 91 0.81 -4.09 0.83
N LEU A 92 0.88 -5.05 1.75
CA LEU A 92 -0.31 -5.50 2.47
C LEU A 92 -0.87 -4.40 3.37
N LEU A 93 -0.03 -3.67 4.09
CA LEU A 93 -0.47 -2.58 4.95
C LEU A 93 -1.09 -1.45 4.12
N ILE A 94 -0.50 -1.12 2.96
CA ILE A 94 -1.06 -0.11 2.07
C ILE A 94 -2.45 -0.54 1.59
N ALA A 95 -2.58 -1.78 1.11
CA ALA A 95 -3.86 -2.25 0.60
C ALA A 95 -4.92 -2.34 1.70
N LEU A 96 -4.55 -2.80 2.90
CA LEU A 96 -5.48 -2.82 4.03
C LEU A 96 -5.94 -1.43 4.42
N TYR A 97 -5.02 -0.46 4.40
CA TYR A 97 -5.39 0.92 4.64
C TYR A 97 -6.40 1.41 3.59
N GLU A 98 -6.14 1.12 2.31
CA GLU A 98 -7.08 1.52 1.26
C GLU A 98 -8.44 0.84 1.42
N LEU A 99 -8.45 -0.44 1.74
CA LEU A 99 -9.69 -1.19 1.93
C LEU A 99 -10.52 -0.66 3.10
N THR A 100 -9.86 -0.17 4.16
CA THR A 100 -10.56 0.27 5.38
C THR A 100 -10.85 1.78 5.38
N ALA A 101 -9.96 2.60 4.83
CA ALA A 101 -10.02 4.05 5.00
C ALA A 101 -10.29 4.83 3.71
N ARG A 102 -10.20 4.18 2.55
CA ARG A 102 -10.38 4.87 1.26
C ARG A 102 -11.47 4.19 0.44
N PRO A 103 -12.75 4.39 0.83
CA PRO A 103 -13.85 3.70 0.17
C PRO A 103 -14.00 4.00 -1.32
N GLU A 104 -13.46 5.13 -1.77
CA GLU A 104 -13.49 5.46 -3.20
C GLU A 104 -12.57 4.57 -4.04
N VAL A 105 -11.61 3.88 -3.42
CA VAL A 105 -10.74 2.94 -4.13
C VAL A 105 -11.46 1.59 -4.22
N PRO A 106 -11.80 1.12 -5.44
CA PRO A 106 -12.41 -0.20 -5.56
C PRO A 106 -11.49 -1.30 -5.02
N PHE A 107 -12.08 -2.32 -4.40
CA PHE A 107 -11.26 -3.36 -3.80
C PHE A 107 -10.34 -4.03 -4.81
N ARG A 108 -10.79 -4.20 -6.05
CA ARG A 108 -9.97 -4.81 -7.09
C ARG A 108 -8.76 -3.98 -7.45
N VAL A 109 -8.90 -2.66 -7.41
CA VAL A 109 -7.76 -1.77 -7.65
C VAL A 109 -6.74 -1.91 -6.53
N ALA A 110 -7.20 -1.91 -5.28
CA ALA A 110 -6.30 -2.06 -4.13
C ALA A 110 -5.52 -3.37 -4.23
N ILE A 111 -6.19 -4.47 -4.55
CA ILE A 111 -5.53 -5.78 -4.67
C ILE A 111 -4.57 -5.81 -5.86
N ASN A 112 -5.02 -5.37 -7.03
CA ASN A 112 -4.19 -5.44 -8.23
C ASN A 112 -2.93 -4.59 -8.12
N GLU A 113 -3.04 -3.41 -7.51
CA GLU A 113 -1.89 -2.55 -7.29
C GLU A 113 -0.88 -3.19 -6.32
N ALA A 114 -1.37 -3.79 -5.25
CA ALA A 114 -0.50 -4.48 -4.30
C ALA A 114 0.20 -5.68 -4.94
N VAL A 115 -0.54 -6.48 -5.71
CA VAL A 115 0.01 -7.64 -6.40
C VAL A 115 1.07 -7.22 -7.42
N THR A 116 0.80 -6.16 -8.17
CA THR A 116 1.77 -5.64 -9.15
C THR A 116 3.07 -5.20 -8.47
N LEU A 117 2.96 -4.50 -7.35
CA LEU A 117 4.14 -4.07 -6.60
C LEU A 117 4.89 -5.26 -5.99
N ALA A 118 4.16 -6.27 -5.50
CA ALA A 118 4.79 -7.47 -4.96
C ALA A 118 5.55 -8.24 -6.03
N LYS A 119 5.00 -8.32 -7.26
CA LYS A 119 5.70 -8.95 -8.37
C LYS A 119 6.98 -8.21 -8.74
N ARG A 120 6.94 -6.89 -8.68
CA ARG A 120 8.04 -6.06 -9.12
C ARG A 120 9.16 -5.98 -8.09
N PHE A 121 8.82 -5.90 -6.82
CA PHE A 121 9.79 -5.60 -5.76
C PHE A 121 9.93 -6.69 -4.71
N GLY A 122 9.01 -7.64 -4.66
CA GLY A 122 9.02 -8.68 -3.64
C GLY A 122 9.79 -9.93 -4.05
N ALA A 123 9.79 -10.90 -3.16
CA ALA A 123 10.41 -12.19 -3.41
C ALA A 123 9.64 -12.97 -4.47
N THR A 124 10.30 -13.94 -5.08
CA THR A 124 9.67 -14.82 -6.07
C THR A 124 8.44 -15.47 -5.46
N ASP A 125 7.33 -15.39 -6.18
CA ASP A 125 6.03 -15.94 -5.76
C ASP A 125 5.39 -15.28 -4.54
N GLY A 126 6.03 -14.25 -3.95
CA GLY A 126 5.42 -13.51 -2.84
C GLY A 126 4.09 -12.87 -3.20
N PHE A 127 3.90 -12.50 -4.47
CA PHE A 127 2.65 -11.93 -4.94
C PHE A 127 1.47 -12.89 -4.78
N LYS A 128 1.70 -14.19 -4.84
CA LYS A 128 0.62 -15.18 -4.65
C LYS A 128 0.11 -15.15 -3.22
N PHE A 129 1.01 -15.03 -2.26
CA PHE A 129 0.65 -14.85 -0.86
C PHE A 129 -0.12 -13.54 -0.65
N VAL A 130 0.38 -12.45 -1.21
CA VAL A 130 -0.27 -11.14 -1.12
C VAL A 130 -1.70 -11.22 -1.68
N ASN A 131 -1.85 -11.82 -2.85
CA ASN A 131 -3.17 -11.94 -3.48
C ASN A 131 -4.14 -12.74 -2.62
N ALA A 132 -3.69 -13.86 -2.07
CA ALA A 132 -4.54 -14.72 -1.24
C ALA A 132 -4.98 -14.02 0.05
N VAL A 133 -4.07 -13.31 0.71
CA VAL A 133 -4.38 -12.56 1.92
C VAL A 133 -5.40 -11.47 1.61
N LEU A 134 -5.17 -10.70 0.55
CA LEU A 134 -6.05 -9.59 0.20
C LEU A 134 -7.42 -10.02 -0.30
N ASP A 135 -7.52 -11.18 -0.95
CA ASP A 135 -8.84 -11.73 -1.29
C ASP A 135 -9.66 -11.98 -0.03
N ARG A 136 -9.07 -12.58 0.98
CA ARG A 136 -9.76 -12.81 2.26
C ARG A 136 -10.13 -11.50 2.94
N ALA A 137 -9.20 -10.55 2.95
CA ALA A 137 -9.41 -9.25 3.57
C ALA A 137 -10.54 -8.49 2.88
N ALA A 138 -10.56 -8.47 1.55
CA ALA A 138 -11.57 -7.74 0.80
C ALA A 138 -12.98 -8.29 1.05
N ARG A 139 -13.13 -9.60 1.16
CA ARG A 139 -14.42 -10.19 1.47
C ARG A 139 -14.93 -9.79 2.84
N ALA A 140 -14.02 -9.68 3.81
CA ALA A 140 -14.39 -9.28 5.17
C ALA A 140 -14.63 -7.78 5.29
N LEU A 141 -13.81 -6.95 4.62
CA LEU A 141 -13.83 -5.51 4.78
C LEU A 141 -14.73 -4.79 3.78
N ARG A 142 -15.00 -5.40 2.65
CA ARG A 142 -15.85 -4.84 1.57
C ARG A 142 -16.89 -5.85 1.12
N PRO A 143 -17.72 -6.38 2.04
CA PRO A 143 -18.67 -7.44 1.68
C PRO A 143 -19.68 -7.01 0.61
N ASP A 144 -20.02 -5.72 0.59
CA ASP A 144 -21.02 -5.21 -0.36
C ASP A 144 -20.51 -5.07 -1.79
N GLU A 145 -19.21 -5.21 -2.00
CA GLU A 145 -18.60 -5.11 -3.33
C GLU A 145 -18.42 -6.47 -4.02
N HIS A 146 -18.83 -7.54 -3.37
CA HIS A 146 -18.67 -8.91 -3.90
C HIS A 146 -19.95 -9.52 -4.41
#